data_f0dfdfefba55b9b4da753f271cf7891e
#
_entry.id   f0dfdfefba55b9b4da753f271cf7891e
#
_cell.length_a   1.000
_cell.length_b   1.000
_cell.length_c   1.000
_cell.angle_alpha   90.00
_cell.angle_beta   90.00
_cell.angle_gamma   90.00
#
_symmetry.space_group_name_H-M   'P 1'
#
loop_
_entity.id
_entity.type
_entity.pdbx_description
1 polymer ?
#
loop_
_entity_poly.entity_id
_entity_poly.type
_entity_poly.pdbx_seq_one_letter_code
_entity_poly.pdbx_strand_id
1 'polypeptide(L)'
;TPMHISEMEEKFPEAFVQFKNVCETLEKHYRDMQDMEFTVEHGKLYMLQTRNGKRTAKAALKIACDLVDEGMRTEEEAVAMIDPRNLDSLLHPQFDAKALKEAAPMAKALGASPGAACGKIVFTADDAVAWAERGEKVVLVRLETSPEDITGMKSAQGILTVRGGMTSHAAVVARGMGTCCVSGCGDIVMDEANKKFTLAGKEFHEGDCISLDGSTGCIYDGLIPTVDATIAGEFGRIMAWADKYRRLQVRTNADTPRDAAKARELGSDYIVVGRPITQAADPVQAYHRCIREFLGGEVE
;
A
#
# COMPACT_ATOMS: atom_id res chain seq x y z
N THR A 1 27.89 -1.67 -8.26
CA THR A 1 28.52 -2.79 -7.54
C THR A 1 29.15 -3.71 -8.57
N PRO A 2 30.46 -3.86 -8.61
CA PRO A 2 31.12 -4.69 -9.64
C PRO A 2 30.90 -6.19 -9.43
N MET A 3 30.42 -6.61 -8.24
CA MET A 3 30.30 -8.01 -7.86
C MET A 3 29.23 -8.18 -6.79
N HIS A 4 28.45 -9.27 -6.87
CA HIS A 4 27.48 -9.61 -5.85
C HIS A 4 28.16 -10.15 -4.59
N ILE A 5 27.63 -9.80 -3.39
CA ILE A 5 28.25 -10.19 -2.10
C ILE A 5 28.37 -11.72 -1.93
N SER A 6 27.46 -12.49 -2.51
CA SER A 6 27.52 -13.95 -2.48
C SER A 6 28.75 -14.56 -3.15
N GLU A 7 29.43 -13.82 -4.03
CA GLU A 7 30.66 -14.25 -4.70
C GLU A 7 31.91 -14.06 -3.81
N MET A 8 31.76 -13.36 -2.69
CA MET A 8 32.89 -13.04 -1.80
C MET A 8 33.48 -14.29 -1.14
N GLU A 9 32.64 -15.29 -0.82
CA GLU A 9 33.10 -16.53 -0.21
C GLU A 9 34.09 -17.29 -1.09
N GLU A 10 33.81 -17.33 -2.41
CA GLU A 10 34.65 -18.01 -3.38
C GLU A 10 35.90 -17.21 -3.74
N LYS A 11 35.75 -15.89 -3.94
CA LYS A 11 36.83 -15.03 -4.45
C LYS A 11 37.75 -14.48 -3.37
N PHE A 12 37.27 -14.33 -2.15
CA PHE A 12 38.01 -13.75 -1.02
C PHE A 12 37.70 -14.49 0.29
N PRO A 13 37.99 -15.81 0.40
CA PRO A 13 37.54 -16.64 1.52
C PRO A 13 37.99 -16.14 2.89
N GLU A 14 39.22 -15.65 3.03
CA GLU A 14 39.74 -15.13 4.31
C GLU A 14 39.01 -13.85 4.73
N ALA A 15 38.78 -12.93 3.80
CA ALA A 15 38.04 -11.71 4.05
C ALA A 15 36.53 -12.00 4.32
N PHE A 16 35.97 -13.05 3.69
CA PHE A 16 34.60 -13.47 3.93
C PHE A 16 34.39 -13.98 5.37
N VAL A 17 35.34 -14.75 5.91
CA VAL A 17 35.28 -15.18 7.32
C VAL A 17 35.33 -13.97 8.26
N GLN A 18 36.21 -12.99 8.00
CA GLN A 18 36.27 -11.76 8.77
C GLN A 18 34.94 -10.98 8.68
N PHE A 19 34.37 -10.88 7.48
CA PHE A 19 33.10 -10.23 7.22
C PHE A 19 31.96 -10.86 8.03
N LYS A 20 31.82 -12.20 8.00
CA LYS A 20 30.81 -12.90 8.80
C LYS A 20 30.93 -12.63 10.30
N ASN A 21 32.14 -12.65 10.85
CA ASN A 21 32.38 -12.34 12.26
C ASN A 21 31.97 -10.91 12.62
N VAL A 22 32.21 -9.94 11.72
CA VAL A 22 31.76 -8.56 11.89
C VAL A 22 30.24 -8.46 11.83
N CYS A 23 29.60 -9.13 10.86
CA CYS A 23 28.14 -9.18 10.76
C CYS A 23 27.52 -9.67 12.07
N GLU A 24 27.98 -10.83 12.58
CA GLU A 24 27.47 -11.39 13.84
C GLU A 24 27.70 -10.45 15.03
N THR A 25 28.86 -9.80 15.10
CA THR A 25 29.18 -8.86 16.17
C THR A 25 28.26 -7.66 16.17
N LEU A 26 28.04 -7.06 15.00
CA LEU A 26 27.20 -5.88 14.85
C LEU A 26 25.72 -6.22 15.09
N GLU A 27 25.25 -7.33 14.53
CA GLU A 27 23.87 -7.78 14.69
C GLU A 27 23.54 -8.08 16.16
N LYS A 28 24.42 -8.80 16.87
CA LYS A 28 24.26 -9.05 18.31
C LYS A 28 24.33 -7.78 19.16
N HIS A 29 25.18 -6.82 18.78
CA HIS A 29 25.31 -5.55 19.49
C HIS A 29 24.08 -4.66 19.32
N TYR A 30 23.65 -4.44 18.08
CA TYR A 30 22.51 -3.58 17.78
C TYR A 30 21.16 -4.29 17.93
N ARG A 31 21.16 -5.62 17.92
CA ARG A 31 19.96 -6.46 17.93
C ARG A 31 19.02 -6.08 16.78
N ASP A 32 19.60 -5.77 15.62
CA ASP A 32 18.92 -5.35 14.41
C ASP A 32 19.83 -5.50 13.19
N MET A 33 19.23 -5.60 12.00
CA MET A 33 19.95 -5.64 10.73
C MET A 33 20.72 -4.36 10.50
N GLN A 34 21.98 -4.50 10.06
CA GLN A 34 22.87 -3.39 9.79
C GLN A 34 23.22 -3.28 8.32
N ASP A 35 23.28 -2.03 7.83
CA ASP A 35 23.85 -1.68 6.52
C ASP A 35 25.34 -1.33 6.75
N MET A 36 26.23 -2.00 6.01
CA MET A 36 27.65 -1.94 6.24
C MET A 36 28.42 -1.58 4.98
N GLU A 37 29.42 -0.73 5.15
CA GLU A 37 30.40 -0.43 4.10
C GLU A 37 31.78 -0.92 4.54
N PHE A 38 32.49 -1.61 3.65
CA PHE A 38 33.81 -2.15 3.93
C PHE A 38 34.68 -2.18 2.67
N THR A 39 35.98 -2.34 2.85
CA THR A 39 36.93 -2.62 1.76
C THR A 39 37.83 -3.80 2.13
N VAL A 40 38.43 -4.43 1.13
CA VAL A 40 39.40 -5.51 1.31
C VAL A 40 40.71 -5.09 0.65
N GLU A 41 41.80 -5.15 1.42
CA GLU A 41 43.16 -4.89 0.93
C GLU A 41 44.09 -5.99 1.43
N HIS A 42 44.82 -6.62 0.50
CA HIS A 42 45.73 -7.74 0.78
C HIS A 42 45.13 -8.85 1.63
N GLY A 43 43.88 -9.24 1.34
CA GLY A 43 43.15 -10.30 2.06
C GLY A 43 42.59 -9.88 3.44
N LYS A 44 42.83 -8.66 3.88
CA LYS A 44 42.31 -8.10 5.13
C LYS A 44 41.09 -7.23 4.89
N LEU A 45 40.05 -7.45 5.70
CA LEU A 45 38.83 -6.63 5.69
C LEU A 45 39.01 -5.38 6.55
N TYR A 46 38.57 -4.25 6.05
CA TYR A 46 38.52 -2.96 6.76
C TYR A 46 37.09 -2.42 6.74
N MET A 47 36.50 -2.27 7.93
CA MET A 47 35.21 -1.64 8.07
C MET A 47 35.33 -0.13 7.88
N LEU A 48 34.42 0.43 7.08
CA LEU A 48 34.38 1.87 6.81
C LEU A 48 33.21 2.53 7.54
N GLN A 49 32.04 1.91 7.51
CA GLN A 49 30.81 2.43 8.11
C GLN A 49 29.83 1.31 8.45
N THR A 50 29.06 1.51 9.52
CA THR A 50 27.83 0.79 9.80
C THR A 50 26.71 1.75 10.17
N ARG A 51 25.48 1.39 9.81
CA ARG A 51 24.26 2.16 10.13
C ARG A 51 23.05 1.24 10.16
N ASN A 52 21.97 1.71 10.79
CA ASN A 52 20.71 1.00 10.72
C ASN A 52 20.22 0.96 9.26
N GLY A 53 19.97 -0.24 8.76
CA GLY A 53 19.57 -0.45 7.38
C GLY A 53 18.21 0.18 7.08
N LYS A 54 18.14 0.98 6.01
CA LYS A 54 16.86 1.42 5.44
C LYS A 54 16.15 0.22 4.85
N ARG A 55 14.85 0.10 5.11
CA ARG A 55 14.07 -1.06 4.72
C ARG A 55 12.68 -0.67 4.20
N THR A 56 12.16 -1.43 3.25
CA THR A 56 10.76 -1.34 2.83
C THR A 56 9.86 -1.88 3.95
N ALA A 57 8.56 -1.58 3.91
CA ALA A 57 7.60 -2.11 4.87
C ALA A 57 7.65 -3.64 4.95
N LYS A 58 7.68 -4.33 3.80
CA LYS A 58 7.78 -5.79 3.72
C LYS A 58 9.07 -6.33 4.35
N ALA A 59 10.21 -5.67 4.09
CA ALA A 59 11.48 -6.06 4.69
C ALA A 59 11.47 -5.82 6.21
N ALA A 60 10.84 -4.75 6.69
CA ALA A 60 10.72 -4.47 8.13
C ALA A 60 9.96 -5.59 8.86
N LEU A 61 8.83 -6.06 8.30
CA LEU A 61 8.07 -7.18 8.87
C LEU A 61 8.91 -8.46 8.92
N LYS A 62 9.58 -8.79 7.80
CA LYS A 62 10.42 -10.00 7.75
C LYS A 62 11.56 -9.94 8.75
N ILE A 63 12.32 -8.84 8.80
CA ILE A 63 13.43 -8.67 9.74
C ILE A 63 12.94 -8.80 11.18
N ALA A 64 11.82 -8.15 11.55
CA ALA A 64 11.28 -8.25 12.89
C ALA A 64 10.89 -9.70 13.26
N CYS A 65 10.30 -10.44 12.33
CA CYS A 65 9.99 -11.86 12.55
C CYS A 65 11.26 -12.71 12.68
N ASP A 66 12.25 -12.52 11.80
CA ASP A 66 13.52 -13.27 11.84
C ASP A 66 14.26 -13.02 13.16
N LEU A 67 14.33 -11.78 13.65
CA LEU A 67 14.97 -11.45 14.93
C LEU A 67 14.30 -12.11 16.14
N VAL A 68 12.98 -12.35 16.07
CA VAL A 68 12.27 -13.14 17.10
C VAL A 68 12.62 -14.63 16.99
N ASP A 69 12.60 -15.16 15.76
CA ASP A 69 12.92 -16.57 15.50
C ASP A 69 14.37 -16.92 15.89
N GLU A 70 15.28 -15.98 15.75
CA GLU A 70 16.69 -16.08 16.17
C GLU A 70 16.91 -15.79 17.66
N GLY A 71 15.86 -15.43 18.40
CA GLY A 71 15.92 -15.16 19.84
C GLY A 71 16.61 -13.85 20.21
N MET A 72 16.83 -12.95 19.25
CA MET A 72 17.46 -11.63 19.50
C MET A 72 16.46 -10.57 20.01
N ARG A 73 15.18 -10.74 19.70
CA ARG A 73 14.08 -9.85 20.14
C ARG A 73 12.93 -10.65 20.69
N THR A 74 12.18 -10.02 21.59
CA THR A 74 10.86 -10.54 21.99
C THR A 74 9.80 -10.11 20.97
N GLU A 75 8.64 -10.77 20.98
CA GLU A 75 7.49 -10.40 20.15
C GLU A 75 7.08 -8.93 20.38
N GLU A 76 7.06 -8.48 21.64
CA GLU A 76 6.73 -7.08 22.01
C GLU A 76 7.74 -6.08 21.44
N GLU A 77 9.04 -6.40 21.56
CA GLU A 77 10.11 -5.58 20.97
C GLU A 77 9.99 -5.55 19.44
N ALA A 78 9.68 -6.66 18.79
CA ALA A 78 9.51 -6.76 17.34
C ALA A 78 8.36 -5.88 16.85
N VAL A 79 7.21 -5.89 17.54
CA VAL A 79 6.08 -5.00 17.24
C VAL A 79 6.50 -3.53 17.36
N ALA A 80 7.27 -3.18 18.41
CA ALA A 80 7.74 -1.81 18.63
C ALA A 80 8.75 -1.32 17.57
N MET A 81 9.41 -2.23 16.83
CA MET A 81 10.30 -1.87 15.71
C MET A 81 9.55 -1.41 14.46
N ILE A 82 8.28 -1.73 14.33
CA ILE A 82 7.49 -1.44 13.12
C ILE A 82 6.87 -0.05 13.23
N ASP A 83 7.18 0.83 12.27
CA ASP A 83 6.46 2.09 12.10
C ASP A 83 5.12 1.80 11.41
N PRO A 84 3.97 2.01 12.07
CA PRO A 84 2.66 1.71 11.52
C PRO A 84 2.35 2.50 10.24
N ARG A 85 2.95 3.67 10.06
CA ARG A 85 2.80 4.48 8.83
C ARG A 85 3.32 3.75 7.58
N ASN A 86 4.31 2.88 7.74
CA ASN A 86 4.87 2.10 6.65
C ASN A 86 3.97 0.91 6.26
N LEU A 87 3.06 0.49 7.15
CA LEU A 87 2.14 -0.63 6.89
C LEU A 87 0.99 -0.26 5.96
N ASP A 88 0.65 1.03 5.89
CA ASP A 88 -0.44 1.52 5.04
C ASP A 88 -0.30 1.04 3.59
N SER A 89 0.91 1.09 3.03
CA SER A 89 1.19 0.59 1.69
C SER A 89 0.92 -0.91 1.50
N LEU A 90 0.98 -1.71 2.57
CA LEU A 90 0.74 -3.16 2.54
C LEU A 90 -0.75 -3.53 2.66
N LEU A 91 -1.59 -2.57 3.04
CA LEU A 91 -3.05 -2.73 3.13
C LEU A 91 -3.76 -2.48 1.79
N HIS A 92 -3.00 -2.07 0.77
CA HIS A 92 -3.51 -1.79 -0.57
C HIS A 92 -2.99 -2.82 -1.58
N PRO A 93 -3.71 -3.07 -2.68
CA PRO A 93 -3.23 -3.90 -3.77
C PRO A 93 -1.85 -3.45 -4.26
N GLN A 94 -1.00 -4.40 -4.62
CA GLN A 94 0.34 -4.16 -5.15
C GLN A 94 0.50 -4.82 -6.50
N PHE A 95 1.44 -4.34 -7.32
CA PHE A 95 1.78 -5.05 -8.54
C PHE A 95 2.51 -6.36 -8.26
N ASP A 96 2.30 -7.35 -9.10
CA ASP A 96 3.13 -8.55 -9.12
C ASP A 96 4.61 -8.15 -9.32
N ALA A 97 5.48 -8.64 -8.44
CA ALA A 97 6.88 -8.20 -8.40
C ALA A 97 7.70 -8.60 -9.64
N LYS A 98 7.30 -9.69 -10.32
CA LYS A 98 7.99 -10.13 -11.56
C LYS A 98 7.54 -9.26 -12.73
N ALA A 99 6.23 -9.08 -12.88
CA ALA A 99 5.66 -8.24 -13.94
C ALA A 99 6.15 -6.79 -13.83
N LEU A 100 6.24 -6.24 -12.61
CA LEU A 100 6.73 -4.89 -12.39
C LEU A 100 8.21 -4.70 -12.78
N LYS A 101 9.06 -5.71 -12.60
CA LYS A 101 10.49 -5.65 -12.99
C LYS A 101 10.68 -5.56 -14.50
N GLU A 102 9.75 -6.10 -15.27
CA GLU A 102 9.77 -6.09 -16.74
C GLU A 102 9.14 -4.82 -17.32
N ALA A 103 8.38 -4.08 -16.49
CA ALA A 103 7.70 -2.86 -16.90
C ALA A 103 8.57 -1.61 -16.66
N ALA A 104 8.62 -0.74 -17.66
CA ALA A 104 9.26 0.57 -17.55
C ALA A 104 8.19 1.65 -17.32
N PRO A 105 8.34 2.55 -16.33
CA PRO A 105 7.41 3.65 -16.15
C PRO A 105 7.51 4.63 -17.33
N MET A 106 6.35 5.03 -17.86
CA MET A 106 6.26 6.05 -18.92
C MET A 106 6.40 7.46 -18.37
N ALA A 107 5.83 7.68 -17.19
CA ALA A 107 5.85 8.98 -16.51
C ALA A 107 5.80 8.78 -15.00
N LYS A 108 6.08 9.86 -14.26
CA LYS A 108 5.98 9.90 -12.82
C LYS A 108 5.33 11.21 -12.38
N ALA A 109 4.31 11.09 -11.56
CA ALA A 109 3.62 12.23 -10.96
C ALA A 109 3.48 12.04 -9.45
N LEU A 110 2.56 12.71 -8.80
CA LEU A 110 2.39 12.62 -7.36
C LEU A 110 1.61 11.35 -6.97
N GLY A 111 2.22 10.46 -6.21
CA GLY A 111 1.52 9.37 -5.53
C GLY A 111 0.61 9.95 -4.45
N ALA A 112 -0.68 10.09 -4.76
CA ALA A 112 -1.62 10.82 -3.91
C ALA A 112 -2.43 9.91 -2.97
N SER A 113 -2.65 8.66 -3.35
CA SER A 113 -3.25 7.61 -2.52
C SER A 113 -2.60 6.28 -2.87
N PRO A 114 -2.13 5.50 -1.88
CA PRO A 114 -1.34 4.31 -2.12
C PRO A 114 -2.13 3.20 -2.84
N GLY A 115 -1.40 2.19 -3.33
CA GLY A 115 -1.91 1.03 -4.01
C GLY A 115 -1.52 0.96 -5.48
N ALA A 116 -1.69 -0.23 -6.05
CA ALA A 116 -1.54 -0.49 -7.48
C ALA A 116 -2.92 -0.66 -8.13
N ALA A 117 -3.11 -0.04 -9.26
CA ALA A 117 -4.32 -0.18 -10.05
C ALA A 117 -4.00 -0.42 -11.52
N CYS A 118 -4.78 -1.27 -12.17
CA CYS A 118 -4.73 -1.44 -13.62
C CYS A 118 -6.13 -1.56 -14.17
N GLY A 119 -6.34 -1.05 -15.37
CA GLY A 119 -7.65 -1.09 -15.99
C GLY A 119 -7.71 -0.35 -17.31
N LYS A 120 -8.90 -0.35 -17.88
CA LYS A 120 -9.23 0.38 -19.10
C LYS A 120 -9.46 1.86 -18.77
N ILE A 121 -8.96 2.73 -19.60
CA ILE A 121 -9.10 4.18 -19.46
C ILE A 121 -10.56 4.56 -19.71
N VAL A 122 -11.12 5.36 -18.82
CA VAL A 122 -12.40 6.05 -18.98
C VAL A 122 -12.23 7.52 -18.57
N PHE A 123 -13.01 8.41 -19.21
CA PHE A 123 -12.85 9.84 -19.06
C PHE A 123 -13.97 10.52 -18.26
N THR A 124 -15.07 9.82 -18.00
CA THR A 124 -16.19 10.36 -17.23
C THR A 124 -16.56 9.47 -16.06
N ALA A 125 -17.18 10.05 -15.04
CA ALA A 125 -17.69 9.29 -13.90
C ALA A 125 -18.77 8.29 -14.32
N ASP A 126 -19.62 8.67 -15.24
CA ASP A 126 -20.71 7.80 -15.75
C ASP A 126 -20.14 6.59 -16.52
N ASP A 127 -19.13 6.81 -17.35
CA ASP A 127 -18.44 5.70 -18.04
C ASP A 127 -17.76 4.77 -17.03
N ALA A 128 -17.14 5.31 -15.97
CA ALA A 128 -16.50 4.50 -14.93
C ALA A 128 -17.54 3.59 -14.23
N VAL A 129 -18.71 4.11 -13.90
CA VAL A 129 -19.80 3.32 -13.31
C VAL A 129 -20.31 2.27 -14.30
N ALA A 130 -20.66 2.70 -15.52
CA ALA A 130 -21.25 1.82 -16.53
C ALA A 130 -20.31 0.66 -16.94
N TRP A 131 -18.99 0.92 -17.01
CA TRP A 131 -18.03 -0.12 -17.35
C TRP A 131 -17.76 -1.05 -16.17
N ALA A 132 -17.70 -0.52 -14.94
CA ALA A 132 -17.55 -1.33 -13.74
C ALA A 132 -18.76 -2.26 -13.52
N GLU A 133 -19.98 -1.81 -13.80
CA GLU A 133 -21.19 -2.63 -13.74
C GLU A 133 -21.18 -3.81 -14.73
N ARG A 134 -20.45 -3.66 -15.84
CA ARG A 134 -20.21 -4.74 -16.81
C ARG A 134 -19.08 -5.68 -16.41
N GLY A 135 -18.47 -5.46 -15.24
CA GLY A 135 -17.35 -6.26 -14.72
C GLY A 135 -15.98 -5.84 -15.25
N GLU A 136 -15.87 -4.70 -15.93
CA GLU A 136 -14.59 -4.18 -16.42
C GLU A 136 -13.83 -3.47 -15.30
N LYS A 137 -12.53 -3.68 -15.24
CA LYS A 137 -11.64 -2.87 -14.40
C LYS A 137 -11.30 -1.58 -15.13
N VAL A 138 -11.57 -0.43 -14.50
CA VAL A 138 -11.38 0.87 -15.12
C VAL A 138 -10.46 1.77 -14.32
N VAL A 139 -9.74 2.64 -15.02
CA VAL A 139 -8.97 3.75 -14.48
C VAL A 139 -9.62 5.05 -14.96
N LEU A 140 -10.08 5.85 -14.01
CA LEU A 140 -10.68 7.16 -14.30
C LEU A 140 -9.59 8.20 -14.54
N VAL A 141 -9.54 8.76 -15.75
CA VAL A 141 -8.56 9.78 -16.15
C VAL A 141 -9.27 11.10 -16.36
N ARG A 142 -8.90 12.12 -15.56
CA ARG A 142 -9.54 13.45 -15.60
C ARG A 142 -8.50 14.56 -15.67
N LEU A 143 -8.90 15.72 -16.21
CA LEU A 143 -8.10 16.92 -16.04
C LEU A 143 -7.96 17.28 -14.56
N GLU A 144 -9.06 17.29 -13.84
CA GLU A 144 -9.21 17.36 -12.39
C GLU A 144 -10.56 16.74 -12.00
N THR A 145 -10.71 16.30 -10.74
CA THR A 145 -12.00 15.75 -10.28
C THR A 145 -12.80 16.78 -9.49
N SER A 146 -14.10 16.66 -9.55
CA SER A 146 -15.09 17.43 -8.80
C SER A 146 -15.93 16.53 -7.88
N PRO A 147 -16.75 17.10 -6.96
CA PRO A 147 -17.68 16.31 -6.16
C PRO A 147 -18.66 15.45 -6.96
N GLU A 148 -18.96 15.80 -8.19
CA GLU A 148 -19.84 15.06 -9.10
C GLU A 148 -19.18 13.75 -9.57
N ASP A 149 -17.86 13.68 -9.57
CA ASP A 149 -17.09 12.51 -9.98
C ASP A 149 -17.03 11.38 -8.92
N ILE A 150 -17.51 11.61 -7.68
CA ILE A 150 -17.35 10.68 -6.54
C ILE A 150 -17.86 9.26 -6.86
N THR A 151 -18.97 9.13 -7.56
CA THR A 151 -19.53 7.81 -7.93
C THR A 151 -18.60 7.05 -8.88
N GLY A 152 -18.07 7.72 -9.90
CA GLY A 152 -17.09 7.17 -10.83
C GLY A 152 -15.75 6.85 -10.16
N MET A 153 -15.27 7.73 -9.28
CA MET A 153 -14.06 7.50 -8.49
C MET A 153 -14.17 6.24 -7.62
N LYS A 154 -15.36 5.98 -7.05
CA LYS A 154 -15.62 4.79 -6.22
C LYS A 154 -15.68 3.51 -7.04
N SER A 155 -16.12 3.57 -8.28
CA SER A 155 -16.23 2.42 -9.19
C SER A 155 -14.90 2.09 -9.89
N ALA A 156 -13.99 3.07 -9.97
CA ALA A 156 -12.70 2.88 -10.60
C ALA A 156 -11.69 2.14 -9.70
N GLN A 157 -10.82 1.36 -10.31
CA GLN A 157 -9.67 0.74 -9.63
C GLN A 157 -8.60 1.77 -9.26
N GLY A 158 -8.46 2.80 -10.08
CA GLY A 158 -7.49 3.87 -9.88
C GLY A 158 -7.94 5.19 -10.53
N ILE A 159 -7.35 6.27 -10.06
CA ILE A 159 -7.64 7.63 -10.49
C ILE A 159 -6.34 8.29 -10.95
N LEU A 160 -6.36 8.88 -12.14
CA LEU A 160 -5.25 9.65 -12.70
C LEU A 160 -5.75 11.05 -13.03
N THR A 161 -5.08 12.08 -12.49
CA THR A 161 -5.41 13.48 -12.84
C THR A 161 -4.22 14.22 -13.41
N VAL A 162 -4.51 15.09 -14.38
CA VAL A 162 -3.51 15.96 -15.01
C VAL A 162 -3.11 17.09 -14.05
N ARG A 163 -4.09 17.66 -13.35
CA ARG A 163 -3.92 18.71 -12.36
C ARG A 163 -4.21 18.19 -10.96
N GLY A 164 -3.62 18.83 -9.96
CA GLY A 164 -3.87 18.54 -8.55
C GLY A 164 -2.61 18.25 -7.77
N GLY A 165 -2.73 18.31 -6.47
CA GLY A 165 -1.68 18.04 -5.49
C GLY A 165 -2.23 17.20 -4.33
N MET A 166 -1.47 17.07 -3.23
CA MET A 166 -1.86 16.26 -2.05
C MET A 166 -3.18 16.73 -1.39
N THR A 167 -3.58 17.97 -1.60
CA THR A 167 -4.80 18.58 -1.06
C THR A 167 -5.90 18.73 -2.11
N SER A 168 -5.69 18.23 -3.34
CA SER A 168 -6.73 18.26 -4.38
C SER A 168 -7.90 17.37 -4.03
N HIS A 169 -9.06 17.65 -4.62
CA HIS A 169 -10.27 16.81 -4.44
C HIS A 169 -9.99 15.33 -4.73
N ALA A 170 -9.33 15.04 -5.86
CA ALA A 170 -8.94 13.67 -6.22
C ALA A 170 -8.14 12.98 -5.11
N ALA A 171 -7.08 13.65 -4.61
CA ALA A 171 -6.19 13.08 -3.60
C ALA A 171 -6.88 12.84 -2.25
N VAL A 172 -7.71 13.79 -1.79
CA VAL A 172 -8.41 13.69 -0.50
C VAL A 172 -9.48 12.60 -0.54
N VAL A 173 -10.29 12.58 -1.59
CA VAL A 173 -11.38 11.62 -1.74
C VAL A 173 -10.83 10.21 -1.99
N ALA A 174 -9.82 10.06 -2.85
CA ALA A 174 -9.19 8.76 -3.12
C ALA A 174 -8.61 8.13 -1.84
N ARG A 175 -7.90 8.91 -1.01
CA ARG A 175 -7.41 8.43 0.30
C ARG A 175 -8.54 8.02 1.23
N GLY A 176 -9.61 8.80 1.29
CA GLY A 176 -10.78 8.46 2.09
C GLY A 176 -11.49 7.18 1.64
N MET A 177 -11.38 6.82 0.37
CA MET A 177 -11.95 5.61 -0.22
C MET A 177 -10.97 4.42 -0.22
N GLY A 178 -9.68 4.64 0.02
CA GLY A 178 -8.63 3.63 -0.15
C GLY A 178 -8.37 3.27 -1.62
N THR A 179 -8.71 4.15 -2.56
CA THR A 179 -8.53 3.95 -3.99
C THR A 179 -7.17 4.48 -4.44
N CYS A 180 -6.44 3.72 -5.26
CA CYS A 180 -5.18 4.14 -5.86
C CYS A 180 -5.34 5.49 -6.59
N CYS A 181 -4.45 6.45 -6.36
CA CYS A 181 -4.50 7.75 -7.03
C CYS A 181 -3.12 8.28 -7.36
N VAL A 182 -2.94 8.64 -8.63
CA VAL A 182 -1.81 9.42 -9.13
C VAL A 182 -2.34 10.78 -9.58
N SER A 183 -1.84 11.86 -8.99
CA SER A 183 -2.38 13.22 -9.21
C SER A 183 -1.31 14.15 -9.76
N GLY A 184 -1.74 15.13 -10.57
CA GLY A 184 -0.85 16.19 -11.05
C GLY A 184 0.15 15.73 -12.11
N CYS A 185 -0.25 14.81 -13.00
CA CYS A 185 0.58 14.41 -14.14
C CYS A 185 0.54 15.46 -15.25
N GLY A 186 1.33 16.53 -15.09
CA GLY A 186 1.39 17.64 -16.05
C GLY A 186 1.95 17.28 -17.44
N ASP A 187 2.57 16.09 -17.58
CA ASP A 187 3.07 15.59 -18.86
C ASP A 187 1.94 15.07 -19.77
N ILE A 188 0.74 14.91 -19.24
CA ILE A 188 -0.44 14.49 -20.01
C ILE A 188 -1.00 15.70 -20.78
N VAL A 189 -1.10 15.55 -22.09
CA VAL A 189 -1.86 16.46 -22.96
C VAL A 189 -3.24 15.88 -23.18
N MET A 190 -4.23 16.43 -22.45
CA MET A 190 -5.60 15.90 -22.42
C MET A 190 -6.47 16.52 -23.53
N ASP A 191 -7.27 15.65 -24.18
CA ASP A 191 -8.34 16.02 -25.09
C ASP A 191 -9.63 15.28 -24.63
N GLU A 192 -10.30 15.85 -23.63
CA GLU A 192 -11.50 15.24 -23.04
C GLU A 192 -12.66 15.14 -24.06
N ALA A 193 -12.76 16.10 -25.00
CA ALA A 193 -13.84 16.11 -25.98
C ALA A 193 -13.76 14.90 -26.93
N ASN A 194 -12.56 14.45 -27.25
CA ASN A 194 -12.34 13.28 -28.09
C ASN A 194 -11.98 12.03 -27.29
N LYS A 195 -12.13 12.06 -25.96
CA LYS A 195 -11.83 10.96 -25.03
C LYS A 195 -10.46 10.34 -25.29
N LYS A 196 -9.42 11.18 -25.31
CA LYS A 196 -8.04 10.77 -25.53
C LYS A 196 -7.04 11.69 -24.81
N PHE A 197 -5.82 11.20 -24.63
CA PHE A 197 -4.69 12.00 -24.18
C PHE A 197 -3.38 11.48 -24.76
N THR A 198 -2.35 12.32 -24.72
CA THR A 198 -0.98 11.92 -25.07
C THR A 198 -0.11 11.95 -23.82
N LEU A 199 0.70 10.91 -23.63
CA LEU A 199 1.69 10.81 -22.55
C LEU A 199 2.95 10.15 -23.08
N ALA A 200 4.11 10.72 -22.82
CA ALA A 200 5.41 10.23 -23.27
C ALA A 200 5.46 9.93 -24.80
N GLY A 201 4.76 10.75 -25.60
CA GLY A 201 4.70 10.61 -27.06
C GLY A 201 3.75 9.52 -27.58
N LYS A 202 3.04 8.80 -26.70
CA LYS A 202 2.01 7.81 -27.05
C LYS A 202 0.62 8.42 -26.87
N GLU A 203 -0.27 8.21 -27.83
CA GLU A 203 -1.68 8.58 -27.73
C GLU A 203 -2.47 7.41 -27.12
N PHE A 204 -3.33 7.71 -26.14
CA PHE A 204 -4.23 6.82 -25.45
C PHE A 204 -5.68 7.22 -25.67
N HIS A 205 -6.54 6.24 -25.90
CA HIS A 205 -7.97 6.42 -26.13
C HIS A 205 -8.77 5.73 -25.02
N GLU A 206 -10.07 6.03 -24.96
CA GLU A 206 -11.00 5.30 -24.12
C GLU A 206 -10.94 3.81 -24.41
N GLY A 207 -10.79 2.99 -23.38
CA GLY A 207 -10.67 1.55 -23.47
C GLY A 207 -9.24 1.01 -23.58
N ASP A 208 -8.24 1.85 -23.86
CA ASP A 208 -6.83 1.45 -23.75
C ASP A 208 -6.47 1.12 -22.30
N CYS A 209 -5.47 0.27 -22.12
CA CYS A 209 -5.07 -0.20 -20.82
C CYS A 209 -3.94 0.65 -20.23
N ILE A 210 -4.05 0.94 -18.93
CA ILE A 210 -3.04 1.68 -18.16
C ILE A 210 -2.90 1.11 -16.77
N SER A 211 -1.71 1.23 -16.18
CA SER A 211 -1.45 0.84 -14.80
C SER A 211 -0.85 2.00 -13.99
N LEU A 212 -1.30 2.15 -12.74
CA LEU A 212 -0.92 3.22 -11.83
C LEU A 212 -0.33 2.65 -10.54
N ASP A 213 0.79 3.22 -10.10
CA ASP A 213 1.33 3.02 -8.76
C ASP A 213 1.09 4.27 -7.91
N GLY A 214 0.07 4.24 -7.08
CA GLY A 214 -0.30 5.36 -6.22
C GLY A 214 0.67 5.61 -5.07
N SER A 215 1.56 4.66 -4.77
CA SER A 215 2.60 4.80 -3.75
C SER A 215 3.82 5.56 -4.28
N THR A 216 4.24 5.27 -5.51
CA THR A 216 5.42 5.88 -6.14
C THR A 216 5.09 7.02 -7.10
N GLY A 217 3.84 7.09 -7.57
CA GLY A 217 3.37 8.02 -8.60
C GLY A 217 3.72 7.58 -10.03
N CYS A 218 4.22 6.37 -10.23
CA CYS A 218 4.58 5.86 -11.55
C CYS A 218 3.35 5.45 -12.36
N ILE A 219 3.42 5.69 -13.67
CA ILE A 219 2.39 5.38 -14.66
C ILE A 219 3.02 4.45 -15.70
N TYR A 220 2.32 3.37 -16.03
CA TYR A 220 2.81 2.33 -16.94
C TYR A 220 1.83 2.09 -18.08
N ASP A 221 2.36 1.75 -19.24
CA ASP A 221 1.58 1.30 -20.39
C ASP A 221 1.07 -0.13 -20.20
N GLY A 222 -0.18 -0.37 -20.55
CA GLY A 222 -0.79 -1.70 -20.48
C GLY A 222 -1.20 -2.13 -19.08
N LEU A 223 -1.49 -3.43 -18.94
CA LEU A 223 -1.94 -4.06 -17.71
C LEU A 223 -0.78 -4.74 -17.00
N ILE A 224 -0.44 -4.29 -15.81
CA ILE A 224 0.44 -5.00 -14.88
C ILE A 224 -0.45 -5.73 -13.86
N PRO A 225 -0.36 -7.05 -13.72
CA PRO A 225 -1.16 -7.80 -12.75
C PRO A 225 -0.99 -7.24 -11.34
N THR A 226 -2.11 -7.17 -10.62
CA THR A 226 -2.14 -6.75 -9.21
C THR A 226 -2.39 -7.95 -8.30
N VAL A 227 -1.80 -7.91 -7.12
CA VAL A 227 -1.99 -8.86 -6.03
C VAL A 227 -2.71 -8.13 -4.90
N ASP A 228 -3.81 -8.69 -4.43
CA ASP A 228 -4.58 -8.12 -3.33
C ASP A 228 -3.75 -8.10 -2.03
N ALA A 229 -3.99 -7.09 -1.22
CA ALA A 229 -3.40 -7.00 0.12
C ALA A 229 -3.91 -8.17 0.98
N THR A 230 -2.98 -8.93 1.54
CA THR A 230 -3.30 -10.03 2.45
C THR A 230 -2.57 -9.84 3.77
N ILE A 231 -3.31 -9.92 4.88
CA ILE A 231 -2.75 -9.98 6.24
C ILE A 231 -2.38 -11.44 6.51
N ALA A 232 -1.25 -11.88 5.94
CA ALA A 232 -0.75 -13.26 6.03
C ALA A 232 0.78 -13.24 6.20
N GLY A 233 1.37 -14.40 6.48
CA GLY A 233 2.83 -14.53 6.66
C GLY A 233 3.35 -13.64 7.79
N GLU A 234 4.43 -12.93 7.53
CA GLU A 234 5.09 -12.04 8.52
C GLU A 234 4.14 -10.92 8.99
N PHE A 235 3.31 -10.37 8.11
CA PHE A 235 2.33 -9.36 8.50
C PHE A 235 1.29 -9.92 9.47
N GLY A 236 0.77 -11.13 9.20
CA GLY A 236 -0.15 -11.83 10.11
C GLY A 236 0.47 -12.11 11.48
N ARG A 237 1.74 -12.51 11.53
CA ARG A 237 2.48 -12.74 12.78
C ARG A 237 2.60 -11.45 13.60
N ILE A 238 3.04 -10.36 12.99
CA ILE A 238 3.17 -9.05 13.66
C ILE A 238 1.81 -8.57 14.18
N MET A 239 0.73 -8.72 13.41
CA MET A 239 -0.62 -8.35 13.84
C MET A 239 -1.09 -9.20 15.04
N ALA A 240 -0.84 -10.51 15.02
CA ALA A 240 -1.14 -11.39 16.14
C ALA A 240 -0.38 -10.99 17.42
N TRP A 241 0.89 -10.65 17.30
CA TRP A 241 1.68 -10.14 18.42
C TRP A 241 1.18 -8.77 18.90
N ALA A 242 0.85 -7.87 17.97
CA ALA A 242 0.27 -6.57 18.32
C ALA A 242 -1.04 -6.73 19.12
N ASP A 243 -1.93 -7.62 18.72
CA ASP A 243 -3.16 -7.94 19.45
C ASP A 243 -2.90 -8.53 20.84
N LYS A 244 -1.86 -9.35 20.99
CA LYS A 244 -1.47 -9.94 22.29
C LYS A 244 -0.99 -8.88 23.28
N TYR A 245 -0.28 -7.85 22.83
CA TYR A 245 0.37 -6.85 23.69
C TYR A 245 -0.36 -5.51 23.73
N ARG A 246 -1.36 -5.26 22.87
CA ARG A 246 -2.11 -4.01 22.85
C ARG A 246 -2.86 -3.79 24.16
N ARG A 247 -2.86 -2.55 24.63
CA ARG A 247 -3.63 -2.12 25.81
C ARG A 247 -4.84 -1.29 25.43
N LEU A 248 -4.81 -0.69 24.25
CA LEU A 248 -5.90 0.12 23.72
C LEU A 248 -6.80 -0.76 22.84
N GLN A 249 -8.07 -0.42 22.85
CA GLN A 249 -9.09 -1.04 22.02
C GLN A 249 -9.33 -0.19 20.78
N VAL A 250 -9.78 -0.81 19.68
CA VAL A 250 -10.06 -0.16 18.41
C VAL A 250 -11.53 0.22 18.34
N ARG A 251 -11.78 1.48 18.00
CA ARG A 251 -13.10 2.04 17.75
C ARG A 251 -13.20 2.57 16.33
N THR A 252 -14.18 2.11 15.57
CA THR A 252 -14.38 2.44 14.16
C THR A 252 -15.71 3.13 13.94
N ASN A 253 -15.76 4.18 13.13
CA ASN A 253 -17.01 4.76 12.66
C ASN A 253 -17.67 3.82 11.65
N ALA A 254 -18.99 3.62 11.80
CA ALA A 254 -19.79 2.79 10.89
C ALA A 254 -21.13 3.51 10.63
N ASP A 255 -21.29 4.02 9.41
CA ASP A 255 -22.52 4.75 9.03
C ASP A 255 -23.54 3.84 8.31
N THR A 256 -23.10 2.65 7.88
CA THR A 256 -23.99 1.68 7.19
C THR A 256 -23.88 0.28 7.84
N PRO A 257 -24.87 -0.60 7.63
CA PRO A 257 -24.82 -2.01 8.03
C PRO A 257 -23.56 -2.72 7.52
N ARG A 258 -23.16 -2.42 6.27
CA ARG A 258 -21.98 -2.99 5.66
C ARG A 258 -20.70 -2.55 6.40
N ASP A 259 -20.63 -1.30 6.83
CA ASP A 259 -19.48 -0.79 7.60
C ASP A 259 -19.40 -1.48 8.96
N ALA A 260 -20.54 -1.70 9.63
CA ALA A 260 -20.60 -2.42 10.91
C ALA A 260 -20.12 -3.88 10.76
N ALA A 261 -20.59 -4.58 9.73
CA ALA A 261 -20.14 -5.94 9.44
C ALA A 261 -18.64 -5.98 9.11
N LYS A 262 -18.16 -5.01 8.32
CA LYS A 262 -16.74 -4.91 7.95
C LYS A 262 -15.85 -4.58 9.16
N ALA A 263 -16.29 -3.67 10.03
CA ALA A 263 -15.61 -3.34 11.29
C ALA A 263 -15.42 -4.58 12.17
N ARG A 264 -16.45 -5.41 12.28
CA ARG A 264 -16.38 -6.70 12.99
C ARG A 264 -15.39 -7.66 12.33
N GLU A 265 -15.49 -7.85 11.03
CA GLU A 265 -14.60 -8.73 10.26
C GLU A 265 -13.12 -8.35 10.45
N LEU A 266 -12.83 -7.03 10.52
CA LEU A 266 -11.49 -6.50 10.73
C LEU A 266 -11.06 -6.44 12.21
N GLY A 267 -11.89 -6.93 13.14
CA GLY A 267 -11.54 -7.05 14.56
C GLY A 267 -11.65 -5.76 15.36
N SER A 268 -12.52 -4.81 14.96
CA SER A 268 -12.83 -3.64 15.80
C SER A 268 -13.54 -4.06 17.07
N ASP A 269 -13.13 -3.53 18.24
CA ASP A 269 -13.75 -3.81 19.51
C ASP A 269 -15.07 -3.05 19.68
N TYR A 270 -15.19 -1.87 19.07
CA TYR A 270 -16.37 -1.00 19.13
C TYR A 270 -16.66 -0.35 17.78
N ILE A 271 -17.94 -0.03 17.56
CA ILE A 271 -18.36 0.87 16.49
C ILE A 271 -18.95 2.15 17.05
N VAL A 272 -18.83 3.23 16.28
CA VAL A 272 -19.47 4.52 16.53
C VAL A 272 -20.48 4.76 15.42
N VAL A 273 -21.75 4.80 15.77
CA VAL A 273 -22.86 5.03 14.82
C VAL A 273 -23.57 6.31 15.24
N GLY A 274 -23.59 7.30 14.38
CA GLY A 274 -24.21 8.61 14.63
C GLY A 274 -25.55 8.75 13.90
N ARG A 275 -25.50 9.41 12.74
CA ARG A 275 -26.69 9.77 11.94
C ARG A 275 -27.64 8.62 11.63
N PRO A 276 -27.19 7.39 11.32
CA PRO A 276 -28.09 6.27 11.09
C PRO A 276 -29.03 5.96 12.25
N ILE A 277 -28.63 6.30 13.49
CA ILE A 277 -29.50 6.17 14.68
C ILE A 277 -30.27 7.46 14.92
N THR A 278 -29.55 8.60 15.01
CA THR A 278 -30.14 9.85 15.46
C THR A 278 -31.15 10.48 14.51
N GLN A 279 -31.09 10.15 13.23
CA GLN A 279 -31.98 10.62 12.16
C GLN A 279 -33.00 9.55 11.73
N ALA A 280 -33.01 8.37 12.33
CA ALA A 280 -33.97 7.34 12.01
C ALA A 280 -35.39 7.71 12.55
N ALA A 281 -36.42 7.24 11.84
CA ALA A 281 -37.81 7.41 12.30
C ALA A 281 -38.07 6.73 13.65
N ASP A 282 -37.41 5.60 13.90
CA ASP A 282 -37.35 4.90 15.18
C ASP A 282 -35.88 4.70 15.58
N PRO A 283 -35.30 5.59 16.39
CA PRO A 283 -33.91 5.51 16.82
C PRO A 283 -33.59 4.26 17.65
N VAL A 284 -34.56 3.74 18.42
CA VAL A 284 -34.34 2.54 19.25
C VAL A 284 -34.24 1.30 18.38
N GLN A 285 -35.12 1.14 17.40
CA GLN A 285 -35.04 0.04 16.46
C GLN A 285 -33.76 0.13 15.61
N ALA A 286 -33.35 1.33 15.16
CA ALA A 286 -32.14 1.55 14.44
C ALA A 286 -30.89 1.17 15.26
N TYR A 287 -30.84 1.50 16.55
CA TYR A 287 -29.80 1.13 17.49
C TYR A 287 -29.68 -0.40 17.61
N HIS A 288 -30.82 -1.09 17.88
CA HIS A 288 -30.80 -2.57 17.96
C HIS A 288 -30.38 -3.23 16.66
N ARG A 289 -30.74 -2.65 15.50
CA ARG A 289 -30.27 -3.14 14.21
C ARG A 289 -28.75 -3.03 14.08
N CYS A 290 -28.17 -1.88 14.41
CA CYS A 290 -26.71 -1.67 14.38
C CYS A 290 -25.97 -2.67 15.28
N ILE A 291 -26.50 -2.96 16.49
CA ILE A 291 -25.93 -3.97 17.38
C ILE A 291 -25.93 -5.34 16.73
N ARG A 292 -27.08 -5.76 16.18
CA ARG A 292 -27.19 -7.08 15.52
C ARG A 292 -26.21 -7.22 14.36
N GLU A 293 -26.09 -6.19 13.54
CA GLU A 293 -25.19 -6.19 12.39
C GLU A 293 -23.71 -6.27 12.82
N PHE A 294 -23.34 -5.55 13.88
CA PHE A 294 -21.98 -5.57 14.42
C PHE A 294 -21.66 -6.90 15.13
N LEU A 295 -22.59 -7.45 15.91
CA LEU A 295 -22.37 -8.69 16.65
C LEU A 295 -22.64 -9.96 15.82
N GLY A 296 -23.21 -9.85 14.61
CA GLY A 296 -23.45 -10.97 13.70
C GLY A 296 -24.75 -11.70 13.90
N GLY A 297 -25.80 -10.98 14.35
CA GLY A 297 -27.16 -11.46 14.41
C GLY A 297 -27.38 -12.54 15.45
N GLU A 298 -27.68 -12.16 16.62
CA GLU A 298 -28.54 -12.72 17.65
C GLU A 298 -28.27 -11.89 18.91
N VAL A 299 -29.02 -10.84 19.10
CA VAL A 299 -29.19 -10.20 20.41
C VAL A 299 -30.67 -10.41 20.73
N GLU A 300 -30.92 -11.27 21.72
CA GLU A 300 -32.24 -11.38 22.34
C GLU A 300 -32.73 -10.03 22.93
#